data_f835ab807b2fac30e6bf9a3fa2ad68a5
#
_entry.id   f835ab807b2fac30e6bf9a3fa2ad68a5
#
_cell.length_a   1.000
_cell.length_b   1.000
_cell.length_c   1.000
_cell.angle_alpha   90.00
_cell.angle_beta   90.00
_cell.angle_gamma   90.00
#
_symmetry.space_group_name_H-M   'P 1'
#
loop_
_entity.id
_entity.type
_entity.pdbx_description
1 polymer ?
#
loop_
_entity_poly.entity_id
_entity_poly.type
_entity_poly.pdbx_seq_one_letter_code
_entity_poly.pdbx_strand_id
1 'polypeptide(L)'
;MRKNKIFIRVDSGTKVGYGHLIRCLALAEYLQKDWKINFISRSLPGNIIHELEIKKFQVFRLKSNSNRMNQKNDAEKSISLIKKYGGEKNLVIVDNYELSKQWETHVKPYVKKLIVIDDLMNRKHYCDLIIDQNLHTKMNGLYEGL
;
A
#
# COMPACT_ATOMS: atom_id res chain seq x y z
N MET A 1 1.90 12.49 22.90
CA MET A 1 1.62 11.06 22.57
C MET A 1 2.18 10.73 21.19
N ARG A 2 2.81 9.57 21.03
CA ARG A 2 3.24 9.11 19.72
C ARG A 2 2.00 8.78 18.88
N LYS A 3 1.82 9.45 17.74
CA LYS A 3 0.77 9.09 16.78
C LYS A 3 0.94 7.64 16.33
N ASN A 4 -0.14 6.89 16.25
CA ASN A 4 -0.15 5.60 15.57
C ASN A 4 0.32 5.76 14.11
N LYS A 5 0.88 4.72 13.52
CA LYS A 5 1.49 4.82 12.19
C LYS A 5 0.70 4.06 11.15
N ILE A 6 0.61 4.65 9.98
CA ILE A 6 0.12 4.00 8.75
C ILE A 6 1.30 3.90 7.78
N PHE A 7 1.48 2.72 7.22
CA PHE A 7 2.36 2.50 6.07
C PHE A 7 1.50 2.30 4.83
N ILE A 8 1.77 3.08 3.80
CA ILE A 8 1.08 2.98 2.51
C ILE A 8 2.04 2.39 1.50
N ARG A 9 1.75 1.16 1.04
CA ARG A 9 2.52 0.48 -0.01
C ARG A 9 1.89 0.78 -1.36
N VAL A 10 2.54 1.62 -2.14
CA VAL A 10 2.06 2.09 -3.44
C VAL A 10 3.23 2.37 -4.38
N ASP A 11 3.03 2.16 -5.66
CA ASP A 11 3.99 2.47 -6.71
C ASP A 11 3.43 3.49 -7.70
N SER A 12 4.33 4.16 -8.40
CA SER A 12 4.05 4.99 -9.57
C SER A 12 5.15 4.80 -10.61
N GLY A 13 4.85 5.06 -11.85
CA GLY A 13 5.80 4.96 -12.94
C GLY A 13 5.13 4.86 -14.31
N THR A 14 5.94 4.88 -15.36
CA THR A 14 5.43 4.88 -16.74
C THR A 14 4.60 3.64 -17.08
N LYS A 15 4.92 2.48 -16.48
CA LYS A 15 4.19 1.22 -16.72
C LYS A 15 2.99 1.03 -15.80
N VAL A 16 3.13 1.40 -14.53
CA VAL A 16 2.06 1.20 -13.52
C VAL A 16 1.08 2.36 -13.44
N GLY A 17 1.42 3.49 -14.07
CA GLY A 17 0.61 4.70 -14.00
C GLY A 17 0.82 5.50 -12.72
N TYR A 18 0.03 6.54 -12.55
CA TYR A 18 0.14 7.52 -11.46
C TYR A 18 -1.07 7.56 -10.54
N GLY A 19 -2.19 7.01 -10.99
CA GLY A 19 -3.47 7.08 -10.28
C GLY A 19 -3.43 6.52 -8.87
N HIS A 20 -2.73 5.40 -8.66
CA HIS A 20 -2.56 4.78 -7.35
C HIS A 20 -1.88 5.74 -6.36
N LEU A 21 -0.75 6.33 -6.74
CA LEU A 21 -0.02 7.23 -5.86
C LEU A 21 -0.82 8.51 -5.58
N ILE A 22 -1.48 9.08 -6.57
CA ILE A 22 -2.28 10.32 -6.41
C ILE A 22 -3.45 10.08 -5.45
N ARG A 23 -4.19 8.97 -5.59
CA ARG A 23 -5.29 8.66 -4.65
C ARG A 23 -4.79 8.34 -3.24
N CYS A 24 -3.64 7.65 -3.11
CA CYS A 24 -3.01 7.42 -1.82
C CYS A 24 -2.50 8.71 -1.19
N LEU A 25 -1.98 9.66 -1.97
CA LEU A 25 -1.56 10.97 -1.49
C LEU A 25 -2.76 11.75 -0.91
N ALA A 26 -3.88 11.80 -1.63
CA ALA A 26 -5.10 12.47 -1.13
C ALA A 26 -5.60 11.84 0.19
N LEU A 27 -5.59 10.50 0.27
CA LEU A 27 -5.94 9.78 1.49
C LEU A 27 -4.98 10.11 2.64
N ALA A 28 -3.68 10.16 2.36
CA ALA A 28 -2.65 10.48 3.34
C ALA A 28 -2.79 11.91 3.87
N GLU A 29 -3.09 12.89 3.02
CA GLU A 29 -3.33 14.28 3.41
C GLU A 29 -4.52 14.39 4.39
N TYR A 30 -5.54 13.57 4.23
CA TYR A 30 -6.65 13.50 5.17
C TYR A 30 -6.25 12.82 6.49
N LEU A 31 -5.61 11.67 6.43
CA LEU A 31 -5.28 10.83 7.59
C LEU A 31 -4.15 11.40 8.46
N GLN A 32 -3.27 12.25 7.93
CA GLN A 32 -2.14 12.82 8.69
C GLN A 32 -2.54 13.67 9.91
N LYS A 33 -3.81 14.06 10.00
CA LYS A 33 -4.36 14.78 11.16
C LYS A 33 -4.20 13.93 12.44
N ASP A 34 -4.48 12.62 12.33
CA ASP A 34 -4.52 11.70 13.47
C ASP A 34 -3.39 10.65 13.44
N TRP A 35 -2.78 10.43 12.26
CA TRP A 35 -1.81 9.37 12.02
C TRP A 35 -0.47 9.92 11.51
N LYS A 36 0.61 9.22 11.83
CA LYS A 36 1.88 9.42 11.14
C LYS A 36 1.92 8.52 9.91
N ILE A 37 1.94 9.14 8.73
CA ILE A 37 1.93 8.45 7.45
C ILE A 37 3.35 8.22 6.96
N ASN A 38 3.63 6.99 6.52
CA ASN A 38 4.87 6.59 5.88
C ASN A 38 4.54 5.87 4.57
N PHE A 39 5.23 6.22 3.52
CA PHE A 39 5.08 5.55 2.22
C PHE A 39 6.19 4.53 2.01
N ILE A 40 5.86 3.43 1.35
CA ILE A 40 6.80 2.43 0.85
C ILE A 40 6.54 2.32 -0.66
N SER A 41 7.53 2.66 -1.48
CA SER A 41 7.38 2.70 -2.93
C SER A 41 8.65 2.22 -3.63
N ARG A 42 8.49 1.47 -4.73
CA ARG A 42 9.61 1.11 -5.59
C ARG A 42 10.07 2.32 -6.40
N SER A 43 11.38 2.44 -6.59
CA SER A 43 11.97 3.46 -7.47
C SER A 43 11.88 3.02 -8.94
N LEU A 44 10.66 3.01 -9.49
CA LEU A 44 10.41 2.63 -10.88
C LEU A 44 10.74 3.77 -11.85
N PRO A 45 11.04 3.47 -13.13
CA PRO A 45 11.21 4.50 -14.16
C PRO A 45 9.98 5.40 -14.28
N GLY A 46 10.21 6.72 -14.30
CA GLY A 46 9.15 7.73 -14.40
C GLY A 46 8.27 7.84 -13.16
N ASN A 47 8.71 7.36 -12.00
CA ASN A 47 7.94 7.52 -10.76
C ASN A 47 7.79 9.00 -10.37
N ILE A 48 6.73 9.28 -9.62
CA ILE A 48 6.44 10.62 -9.08
C ILE A 48 6.52 10.65 -7.54
N ILE A 49 7.46 9.90 -6.96
CA ILE A 49 7.66 9.84 -5.49
C ILE A 49 7.96 11.24 -4.92
N HIS A 50 8.57 12.12 -5.70
CA HIS A 50 8.86 13.49 -5.30
C HIS A 50 7.59 14.27 -4.88
N GLU A 51 6.42 13.95 -5.41
CA GLU A 51 5.16 14.57 -5.00
C GLU A 51 4.85 14.29 -3.51
N LEU A 52 5.18 13.10 -3.03
CA LEU A 52 5.05 12.74 -1.62
C LEU A 52 6.05 13.51 -0.74
N GLU A 53 7.28 13.67 -1.25
CA GLU A 53 8.37 14.35 -0.54
C GLU A 53 8.13 15.86 -0.44
N ILE A 54 7.60 16.49 -1.51
CA ILE A 54 7.16 17.90 -1.49
C ILE A 54 6.11 18.13 -0.39
N LYS A 55 5.20 17.18 -0.20
CA LYS A 55 4.19 17.19 0.87
C LYS A 55 4.75 16.79 2.25
N LYS A 56 6.07 16.59 2.35
CA LYS A 56 6.80 16.25 3.59
C LYS A 56 6.41 14.89 4.21
N PHE A 57 5.89 13.96 3.42
CA PHE A 57 5.72 12.58 3.86
C PHE A 57 7.05 11.85 3.90
N GLN A 58 7.22 10.95 4.88
CA GLN A 58 8.34 10.03 4.90
C GLN A 58 8.14 8.97 3.81
N VAL A 59 9.12 8.79 2.95
CA VAL A 59 9.10 7.80 1.88
C VAL A 59 10.27 6.83 2.03
N PHE A 60 9.98 5.55 2.07
CA PHE A 60 10.96 4.47 2.01
C PHE A 60 10.98 3.92 0.58
N ARG A 61 12.09 4.15 -0.10
CA ARG A 61 12.29 3.73 -1.49
C ARG A 61 12.81 2.29 -1.52
N LEU A 62 12.05 1.38 -2.11
CA LEU A 62 12.51 0.03 -2.39
C LEU A 62 13.33 0.02 -3.66
N LYS A 63 14.59 -0.42 -3.57
CA LYS A 63 15.40 -0.68 -4.75
C LYS A 63 14.83 -1.90 -5.47
N SER A 64 14.58 -1.77 -6.76
CA SER A 64 14.17 -2.87 -7.62
C SER A 64 15.23 -3.07 -8.69
N ASN A 65 15.83 -4.24 -8.70
CA ASN A 65 16.80 -4.65 -9.74
C ASN A 65 16.09 -5.24 -10.97
N SER A 66 14.77 -5.33 -10.94
CA SER A 66 13.94 -5.89 -11.98
C SER A 66 12.64 -5.11 -12.10
N ASN A 67 12.16 -4.95 -13.32
CA ASN A 67 10.83 -4.41 -13.59
C ASN A 67 9.69 -5.38 -13.20
N ARG A 68 10.02 -6.63 -12.85
CA ARG A 68 9.06 -7.64 -12.45
C ARG A 68 8.90 -7.67 -10.94
N MET A 69 7.65 -7.68 -10.47
CA MET A 69 7.33 -7.82 -9.05
C MET A 69 7.72 -9.20 -8.52
N ASN A 70 8.47 -9.21 -7.42
CA ASN A 70 8.65 -10.38 -6.58
C ASN A 70 7.94 -10.11 -5.24
N GLN A 71 6.75 -10.66 -5.08
CA GLN A 71 5.88 -10.38 -3.94
C GLN A 71 6.51 -10.78 -2.59
N LYS A 72 7.22 -11.91 -2.54
CA LYS A 72 7.89 -12.37 -1.31
C LYS A 72 8.99 -11.40 -0.89
N ASN A 73 9.87 -11.04 -1.80
CA ASN A 73 10.97 -10.11 -1.53
C ASN A 73 10.44 -8.71 -1.15
N ASP A 74 9.40 -8.24 -1.84
CA ASP A 74 8.74 -6.96 -1.51
C ASP A 74 8.13 -6.99 -0.11
N ALA A 75 7.45 -8.08 0.25
CA ALA A 75 6.90 -8.27 1.58
C ALA A 75 7.99 -8.26 2.66
N GLU A 76 9.09 -9.00 2.47
CA GLU A 76 10.22 -9.05 3.42
C GLU A 76 10.83 -7.67 3.66
N LYS A 77 11.05 -6.88 2.59
CA LYS A 77 11.53 -5.50 2.71
C LYS A 77 10.53 -4.60 3.42
N SER A 78 9.26 -4.70 3.09
CA SER A 78 8.19 -3.94 3.74
C SER A 78 8.08 -4.27 5.22
N ILE A 79 8.13 -5.54 5.61
CA ILE A 79 8.14 -6.00 6.99
C ILE A 79 9.34 -5.43 7.76
N SER A 80 10.52 -5.45 7.17
CA SER A 80 11.74 -4.89 7.79
C SER A 80 11.58 -3.41 8.11
N LEU A 81 10.99 -2.64 7.20
CA LEU A 81 10.68 -1.23 7.40
C LEU A 81 9.62 -1.00 8.49
N ILE A 82 8.55 -1.80 8.47
CA ILE A 82 7.48 -1.73 9.47
C ILE A 82 8.02 -2.04 10.86
N LYS A 83 8.85 -3.07 11.01
CA LYS A 83 9.49 -3.42 12.28
C LYS A 83 10.43 -2.32 12.78
N LYS A 84 11.25 -1.75 11.90
CA LYS A 84 12.25 -0.74 12.27
C LYS A 84 11.63 0.62 12.60
N TYR A 85 10.66 1.05 11.83
CA TYR A 85 10.10 2.40 11.92
C TYR A 85 8.68 2.46 12.45
N GLY A 86 8.05 1.33 12.65
CA GLY A 86 6.69 1.21 13.16
C GLY A 86 6.58 1.44 14.68
N GLY A 87 5.48 1.01 15.22
CA GLY A 87 5.15 1.00 16.65
C GLY A 87 4.28 -0.22 16.95
N GLU A 88 3.65 -0.23 18.11
CA GLU A 88 2.82 -1.38 18.52
C GLU A 88 1.54 -1.57 17.70
N LYS A 89 1.02 -0.47 17.13
CA LYS A 89 -0.26 -0.46 16.39
C LYS A 89 -0.08 0.14 15.01
N ASN A 90 0.57 -0.61 14.12
CA ASN A 90 0.72 -0.19 12.74
C ASN A 90 -0.47 -0.65 11.90
N LEU A 91 -0.95 0.22 11.03
CA LEU A 91 -1.84 -0.14 9.94
C LEU A 91 -1.05 -0.16 8.64
N VAL A 92 -1.43 -1.03 7.71
CA VAL A 92 -0.90 -1.03 6.36
C VAL A 92 -2.04 -0.86 5.38
N ILE A 93 -1.87 0.06 4.45
CA ILE A 93 -2.73 0.24 3.28
C ILE A 93 -1.91 -0.15 2.07
N VAL A 94 -2.41 -1.04 1.24
CA VAL A 94 -1.78 -1.44 -0.01
C VAL A 94 -2.66 -1.09 -1.20
N ASP A 95 -2.07 -0.41 -2.17
CA ASP A 95 -2.70 -0.04 -3.43
C ASP A 95 -1.74 -0.37 -4.57
N ASN A 96 -1.78 -1.62 -5.02
CA ASN A 96 -0.88 -2.11 -6.05
C ASN A 96 -1.44 -3.38 -6.70
N TYR A 97 -1.70 -3.35 -8.00
CA TYR A 97 -2.27 -4.48 -8.74
C TYR A 97 -1.34 -5.69 -8.87
N GLU A 98 -0.05 -5.52 -8.66
CA GLU A 98 0.93 -6.62 -8.69
C GLU A 98 1.07 -7.36 -7.34
N LEU A 99 0.41 -6.86 -6.28
CA LEU A 99 0.38 -7.47 -4.95
C LEU A 99 -0.97 -8.15 -4.72
N SER A 100 -0.94 -9.31 -4.08
CA SER A 100 -2.10 -10.16 -3.88
C SER A 100 -2.04 -10.88 -2.52
N LYS A 101 -2.92 -11.86 -2.31
CA LYS A 101 -2.91 -12.74 -1.15
C LYS A 101 -1.52 -13.23 -0.76
N GLN A 102 -0.63 -13.47 -1.72
CA GLN A 102 0.74 -13.93 -1.45
C GLN A 102 1.51 -12.91 -0.61
N TRP A 103 1.50 -11.64 -1.01
CA TRP A 103 2.16 -10.55 -0.28
C TRP A 103 1.48 -10.31 1.07
N GLU A 104 0.16 -10.27 1.06
CA GLU A 104 -0.69 -9.97 2.21
C GLU A 104 -0.50 -11.00 3.33
N THR A 105 -0.43 -12.29 3.00
CA THR A 105 -0.19 -13.38 3.96
C THR A 105 1.14 -13.21 4.70
N HIS A 106 2.17 -12.71 4.03
CA HIS A 106 3.47 -12.45 4.67
C HIS A 106 3.41 -11.25 5.60
N VAL A 107 2.74 -10.16 5.20
CA VAL A 107 2.74 -8.90 5.94
C VAL A 107 1.75 -8.89 7.12
N LYS A 108 0.61 -9.55 6.95
CA LYS A 108 -0.49 -9.50 7.92
C LYS A 108 -0.11 -9.86 9.38
N PRO A 109 0.79 -10.84 9.67
CA PRO A 109 1.19 -11.14 11.04
C PRO A 109 1.92 -10.01 11.77
N TYR A 110 2.42 -9.02 11.04
CA TYR A 110 3.25 -7.94 11.59
C TYR A 110 2.51 -6.61 11.72
N VAL A 111 1.21 -6.58 11.42
CA VAL A 111 0.41 -5.36 11.42
C VAL A 111 -0.92 -5.57 12.13
N LYS A 112 -1.44 -4.51 12.73
CA LYS A 112 -2.73 -4.59 13.43
C LYS A 112 -3.88 -4.76 12.45
N LYS A 113 -3.84 -4.03 11.34
CA LYS A 113 -4.82 -4.11 10.25
C LYS A 113 -4.13 -3.96 8.91
N LEU A 114 -4.56 -4.75 7.95
CA LEU A 114 -4.17 -4.68 6.56
C LEU A 114 -5.40 -4.30 5.72
N ILE A 115 -5.28 -3.20 5.00
CA ILE A 115 -6.33 -2.62 4.17
C ILE A 115 -5.83 -2.65 2.72
N VAL A 116 -6.65 -3.17 1.82
CA VAL A 116 -6.37 -3.24 0.39
C VAL A 116 -7.28 -2.27 -0.35
N ILE A 117 -6.70 -1.47 -1.23
CA ILE A 117 -7.45 -0.72 -2.23
C ILE A 117 -7.39 -1.52 -3.53
N ASP A 118 -8.52 -2.04 -3.97
CA ASP A 118 -8.62 -2.85 -5.19
C ASP A 118 -9.98 -2.67 -5.86
N ASP A 119 -9.95 -2.48 -7.17
CA ASP A 119 -11.12 -2.27 -8.01
C ASP A 119 -11.19 -3.23 -9.22
N LEU A 120 -10.27 -4.20 -9.28
CA LEU A 120 -10.20 -5.14 -10.39
C LEU A 120 -11.00 -6.43 -10.18
N MET A 121 -11.21 -6.84 -8.93
CA MET A 121 -11.92 -8.09 -8.56
C MET A 121 -11.37 -9.35 -9.27
N ASN A 122 -10.07 -9.39 -9.55
CA ASN A 122 -9.47 -10.42 -10.40
C ASN A 122 -8.40 -11.27 -9.69
N ARG A 123 -8.20 -11.05 -8.39
CA ARG A 123 -7.23 -11.79 -7.59
C ARG A 123 -7.67 -11.97 -6.15
N LYS A 124 -7.14 -13.02 -5.50
CA LYS A 124 -7.44 -13.33 -4.10
C LYS A 124 -6.75 -12.36 -3.14
N HIS A 125 -7.44 -12.01 -2.07
CA HIS A 125 -6.95 -11.17 -0.98
C HIS A 125 -6.98 -11.88 0.38
N TYR A 126 -6.09 -11.45 1.28
CA TYR A 126 -6.05 -11.87 2.69
C TYR A 126 -5.80 -10.63 3.57
N CYS A 127 -6.84 -9.87 3.76
CA CYS A 127 -6.80 -8.58 4.44
C CYS A 127 -7.96 -8.41 5.42
N ASP A 128 -7.96 -7.33 6.18
CA ASP A 128 -9.04 -6.99 7.10
C ASP A 128 -10.15 -6.17 6.42
N LEU A 129 -9.80 -5.40 5.39
CA LEU A 129 -10.72 -4.52 4.67
C LEU A 129 -10.27 -4.37 3.22
N ILE A 130 -11.22 -4.46 2.29
CA ILE A 130 -11.05 -4.08 0.89
C ILE A 130 -11.82 -2.78 0.64
N ILE A 131 -11.18 -1.82 0.01
CA ILE A 131 -11.80 -0.58 -0.45
C ILE A 131 -11.84 -0.63 -1.97
N ASP A 132 -13.03 -0.71 -2.53
CA ASP A 132 -13.29 -0.53 -3.95
C ASP A 132 -13.94 0.84 -4.15
N GLN A 133 -13.26 1.70 -4.90
CA GLN A 133 -13.74 3.07 -5.15
C GLN A 133 -14.80 3.16 -6.24
N ASN A 134 -15.00 2.08 -7.00
CA ASN A 134 -15.98 2.06 -8.08
C ASN A 134 -17.38 1.81 -7.54
N LEU A 135 -18.35 2.47 -8.15
CA LEU A 135 -19.75 2.21 -7.88
C LEU A 135 -20.22 1.00 -8.72
N HIS A 136 -20.62 -0.07 -8.06
CA HIS A 136 -21.14 -1.26 -8.70
C HIS A 136 -22.67 -1.31 -8.58
N THR A 137 -23.34 -1.75 -9.63
CA THR A 137 -24.81 -1.92 -9.63
C THR A 137 -25.27 -3.08 -8.76
N LYS A 138 -24.39 -4.09 -8.54
CA LYS A 138 -24.60 -5.22 -7.64
C LYS A 138 -23.39 -5.35 -6.71
N MET A 139 -23.55 -4.98 -5.45
CA MET A 139 -22.47 -4.99 -4.47
C MET A 139 -22.25 -6.34 -3.80
N ASN A 140 -23.29 -7.19 -3.72
CA ASN A 140 -23.20 -8.46 -3.02
C ASN A 140 -22.37 -9.48 -3.82
N GLY A 141 -21.42 -10.12 -3.16
CA GLY A 141 -20.64 -11.21 -3.72
C GLY A 141 -19.49 -10.84 -4.64
N LEU A 142 -19.17 -9.53 -4.82
CA LEU A 142 -18.11 -9.07 -5.74
C LEU A 142 -16.73 -9.67 -5.43
N TYR A 143 -16.44 -9.92 -4.15
CA TYR A 143 -15.16 -10.46 -3.69
C TYR A 143 -15.30 -11.85 -3.03
N GLU A 144 -16.47 -12.48 -3.14
CA GLU A 144 -16.68 -13.83 -2.63
C GLU A 144 -15.88 -14.85 -3.43
N GLY A 145 -15.12 -15.68 -2.72
CA GLY A 145 -14.29 -16.72 -3.34
C GLY A 145 -12.95 -16.24 -3.94
N LEU A 146 -12.64 -14.94 -3.82
CA LEU A 146 -11.34 -14.40 -4.21
C LEU A 146 -10.28 -14.55 -3.12
#